data_8e36edcb46dfc78e836eaff34220c339
#
_entry.id   8e36edcb46dfc78e836eaff34220c339
#
_cell.length_a   1.000
_cell.length_b   1.000
_cell.length_c   1.000
_cell.angle_alpha   90.00
_cell.angle_beta   90.00
_cell.angle_gamma   90.00
#
_symmetry.space_group_name_H-M   'P 1'
#
loop_
_entity.id
_entity.type
_entity.pdbx_description
1 polymer ?
#
loop_
_entity_poly.entity_id
_entity_poly.type
_entity_poly.pdbx_seq_one_letter_code
_entity_poly.pdbx_strand_id
1 'polypeptide(L)'
;MPKHGDRSLEVCHIDHTKLDIELRCSHTDQVLGRPWATFLVDAYSRRILAVYLTFDPPSYRSCMMVLRICVMRYSRLPQIIVTDNGKEFHSTYFESLLALFECTLKHRPPAASRFSGVCERLFGTANTQFVYNLAGNTQITKKVRLMTKTVNPKNLAIWTLGLLYLYLCEWAYSEYDTTEHPALGMSPSDAFNQGIAKYGLRTHRLIPWDENLRILTLPTTQSQKVKVHPVQGIQIRGIHYWNSAFRDPSIHKTYVAIRYDPFDIGIAYAYVRGQWIECISEYYAAFKGRSEKEIWLATTELQKRKTNHHQEFKVRAKSH
;
A
#
# COMPACT_ATOMS: atom_id res chain seq x y z
N MET A 1 5.00 28.88 -13.04
CA MET A 1 3.84 28.08 -12.62
C MET A 1 4.24 26.62 -12.61
N PRO A 2 3.79 25.81 -11.67
CA PRO A 2 4.02 24.36 -11.74
C PRO A 2 3.32 23.83 -13.01
N LYS A 3 4.06 23.11 -13.86
CA LYS A 3 3.46 22.46 -15.03
C LYS A 3 2.68 21.24 -14.54
N HIS A 4 1.39 21.24 -14.79
CA HIS A 4 0.50 20.12 -14.47
C HIS A 4 0.46 19.07 -15.59
N GLY A 5 1.35 19.19 -16.58
CA GLY A 5 1.29 18.44 -17.82
C GLY A 5 0.30 19.05 -18.81
N ASP A 6 0.47 18.73 -20.07
CA ASP A 6 -0.38 19.22 -21.15
C ASP A 6 -1.41 18.17 -21.59
N ARG A 7 -1.31 16.95 -21.01
CA ARG A 7 -2.17 15.80 -21.34
C ARG A 7 -2.24 14.78 -20.21
N SER A 8 -3.23 13.89 -20.32
CA SER A 8 -3.41 12.75 -19.40
C SER A 8 -2.22 11.79 -19.42
N LEU A 9 -1.83 11.26 -18.27
CA LEU A 9 -0.69 10.36 -18.07
C LEU A 9 0.68 10.95 -18.40
N GLU A 10 0.80 12.27 -18.56
CA GLU A 10 2.10 12.91 -18.76
C GLU A 10 2.81 13.13 -17.43
N VAL A 11 2.18 13.84 -16.51
CA VAL A 11 2.73 14.14 -15.18
C VAL A 11 1.75 13.65 -14.13
N CYS A 12 2.22 12.77 -13.25
CA CYS A 12 1.44 12.33 -12.11
C CYS A 12 2.19 12.56 -10.80
N HIS A 13 1.46 12.75 -9.72
CA HIS A 13 2.01 12.93 -8.39
C HIS A 13 1.76 11.69 -7.54
N ILE A 14 2.78 11.23 -6.80
CA ILE A 14 2.62 10.30 -5.69
C ILE A 14 2.81 11.08 -4.40
N ASP A 15 1.87 10.88 -3.47
CA ASP A 15 1.97 11.46 -2.15
C ASP A 15 1.26 10.58 -1.11
N HIS A 16 1.59 10.80 0.17
CA HIS A 16 1.13 10.00 1.29
C HIS A 16 0.40 10.87 2.30
N THR A 17 -0.68 10.35 2.85
CA THR A 17 -1.38 11.00 3.97
C THR A 17 -1.82 9.97 5.00
N LYS A 18 -1.79 10.34 6.27
CA LYS A 18 -2.36 9.54 7.35
C LYS A 18 -3.82 9.88 7.48
N LEU A 19 -4.71 8.96 7.15
CA LEU A 19 -6.15 9.20 7.17
C LEU A 19 -6.65 9.50 8.60
N ASP A 20 -7.60 10.41 8.70
CA ASP A 20 -8.19 10.88 9.95
C ASP A 20 -9.29 9.92 10.48
N ILE A 21 -8.99 8.61 10.55
CA ILE A 21 -9.93 7.58 11.01
C ILE A 21 -9.19 6.46 11.76
N GLU A 22 -9.80 5.99 12.87
CA GLU A 22 -9.32 4.82 13.62
C GLU A 22 -9.95 3.54 13.07
N LEU A 23 -9.16 2.50 12.89
CA LEU A 23 -9.59 1.21 12.36
C LEU A 23 -9.48 0.10 13.40
N ARG A 24 -10.24 -0.98 13.18
CA ARG A 24 -10.21 -2.21 13.97
C ARG A 24 -9.68 -3.40 13.21
N CYS A 25 -9.16 -4.36 13.96
CA CYS A 25 -8.84 -5.69 13.44
C CYS A 25 -10.12 -6.46 13.15
N SER A 26 -10.19 -7.08 11.97
CA SER A 26 -11.35 -7.89 11.54
C SER A 26 -11.58 -9.15 12.40
N HIS A 27 -10.60 -9.56 13.22
CA HIS A 27 -10.65 -10.79 14.01
C HIS A 27 -10.67 -10.60 15.52
N THR A 28 -9.88 -9.65 16.02
CA THR A 28 -9.68 -9.44 17.46
C THR A 28 -10.47 -8.26 17.98
N ASP A 29 -11.12 -7.53 17.09
CA ASP A 29 -11.84 -6.28 17.38
C ASP A 29 -10.95 -5.19 18.05
N GLN A 30 -9.65 -5.40 18.10
CA GLN A 30 -8.70 -4.43 18.66
C GLN A 30 -8.52 -3.23 17.74
N VAL A 31 -8.38 -2.05 18.33
CA VAL A 31 -8.08 -0.82 17.58
C VAL A 31 -6.66 -0.89 17.03
N LEU A 32 -6.52 -0.79 15.71
CA LEU A 32 -5.24 -0.87 15.00
C LEU A 32 -4.59 0.50 14.80
N GLY A 33 -5.34 1.57 15.03
CA GLY A 33 -4.89 2.94 14.76
C GLY A 33 -5.28 3.43 13.38
N ARG A 34 -4.67 4.55 12.97
CA ARG A 34 -4.96 5.26 11.72
C ARG A 34 -4.11 4.68 10.58
N PRO A 35 -4.70 4.37 9.40
CA PRO A 35 -3.95 3.92 8.25
C PRO A 35 -3.30 5.07 7.49
N TRP A 36 -2.28 4.74 6.71
CA TRP A 36 -1.70 5.59 5.68
C TRP A 36 -2.35 5.29 4.34
N ALA A 37 -2.67 6.35 3.61
CA ALA A 37 -3.10 6.28 2.22
C ALA A 37 -2.01 6.84 1.31
N THR A 38 -1.75 6.14 0.21
CA THR A 38 -0.88 6.60 -0.87
C THR A 38 -1.72 6.79 -2.11
N PHE A 39 -1.64 7.94 -2.73
CA PHE A 39 -2.37 8.28 -3.95
C PHE A 39 -1.41 8.48 -5.12
N LEU A 40 -1.79 8.00 -6.29
CA LEU A 40 -1.22 8.37 -7.58
C LEU A 40 -2.27 9.18 -8.34
N VAL A 41 -1.98 10.43 -8.62
CA VAL A 41 -2.93 11.40 -9.20
C VAL A 41 -2.39 11.98 -10.49
N ASP A 42 -3.19 11.94 -11.54
CA ASP A 42 -2.89 12.63 -12.80
C ASP A 42 -2.99 14.14 -12.62
N ALA A 43 -1.90 14.85 -12.91
CA ALA A 43 -1.83 16.28 -12.63
C ALA A 43 -2.66 17.12 -13.62
N TYR A 44 -2.87 16.61 -14.85
CA TYR A 44 -3.67 17.25 -15.86
C TYR A 44 -5.17 17.21 -15.51
N SER A 45 -5.70 16.01 -15.33
CA SER A 45 -7.13 15.76 -15.14
C SER A 45 -7.58 15.76 -13.67
N ARG A 46 -6.65 15.77 -12.70
CA ARG A 46 -6.92 15.55 -11.26
C ARG A 46 -7.45 14.14 -10.94
N ARG A 47 -7.49 13.25 -11.91
CA ARG A 47 -7.99 11.89 -11.76
C ARG A 47 -7.11 11.08 -10.81
N ILE A 48 -7.74 10.36 -9.89
CA ILE A 48 -7.04 9.39 -9.02
C ILE A 48 -6.80 8.12 -9.84
N LEU A 49 -5.55 7.87 -10.21
CA LEU A 49 -5.20 6.68 -10.99
C LEU A 49 -5.08 5.44 -10.10
N ALA A 50 -4.57 5.60 -8.90
CA ALA A 50 -4.43 4.52 -7.94
C ALA A 50 -4.45 5.03 -6.50
N VAL A 51 -4.98 4.21 -5.60
CA VAL A 51 -4.94 4.42 -4.16
C VAL A 51 -4.53 3.12 -3.46
N TYR A 52 -3.71 3.23 -2.43
CA TYR A 52 -3.26 2.11 -1.60
C TYR A 52 -3.37 2.46 -0.13
N LEU A 53 -3.88 1.54 0.70
CA LEU A 53 -3.96 1.69 2.15
C LEU A 53 -3.03 0.71 2.85
N THR A 54 -2.37 1.19 3.92
CA THR A 54 -1.54 0.37 4.78
C THR A 54 -1.46 0.97 6.18
N PHE A 55 -1.14 0.16 7.19
CA PHE A 55 -0.76 0.67 8.50
C PHE A 55 0.74 0.98 8.61
N ASP A 56 1.54 0.48 7.68
CA ASP A 56 2.97 0.78 7.67
C ASP A 56 3.21 2.25 7.29
N PRO A 57 4.19 2.92 7.90
CA PRO A 57 4.62 4.24 7.47
C PRO A 57 4.99 4.26 5.98
N PRO A 58 4.91 5.44 5.32
CA PRO A 58 5.32 5.60 3.94
C PRO A 58 6.69 4.98 3.65
N SER A 59 6.76 4.25 2.55
CA SER A 59 7.98 3.59 2.11
C SER A 59 7.90 3.34 0.60
N TYR A 60 9.02 2.97 -0.03
CA TYR A 60 9.03 2.57 -1.44
C TYR A 60 8.01 1.48 -1.77
N ARG A 61 7.61 0.65 -0.78
CA ARG A 61 6.58 -0.39 -0.94
C ARG A 61 5.23 0.21 -1.28
N SER A 62 4.83 1.26 -0.59
CA SER A 62 3.57 1.97 -0.87
C SER A 62 3.58 2.57 -2.28
N CYS A 63 4.72 3.09 -2.72
CA CYS A 63 4.90 3.59 -4.10
C CYS A 63 4.78 2.47 -5.12
N MET A 64 5.40 1.31 -4.87
CA MET A 64 5.29 0.14 -5.74
C MET A 64 3.84 -0.33 -5.86
N MET A 65 3.08 -0.33 -4.75
CA MET A 65 1.69 -0.77 -4.76
C MET A 65 0.78 0.15 -5.58
N VAL A 66 0.96 1.47 -5.53
CA VAL A 66 0.16 2.36 -6.40
C VAL A 66 0.55 2.25 -7.86
N LEU A 67 1.82 2.01 -8.21
CA LEU A 67 2.24 1.71 -9.59
C LEU A 67 1.60 0.42 -10.10
N ARG A 68 1.63 -0.64 -9.29
CA ARG A 68 0.96 -1.91 -9.56
C ARG A 68 -0.52 -1.73 -9.86
N ILE A 69 -1.25 -1.00 -9.01
CA ILE A 69 -2.67 -0.70 -9.19
C ILE A 69 -2.90 0.13 -10.45
N CYS A 70 -2.03 1.10 -10.74
CA CYS A 70 -2.12 1.91 -11.96
C CYS A 70 -2.00 1.05 -13.22
N VAL A 71 -1.01 0.16 -13.29
CA VAL A 71 -0.86 -0.75 -14.45
C VAL A 71 -2.03 -1.72 -14.55
N MET A 72 -2.50 -2.27 -13.44
CA MET A 72 -3.67 -3.15 -13.43
C MET A 72 -4.92 -2.47 -14.03
N ARG A 73 -5.12 -1.17 -13.76
CA ARG A 73 -6.28 -0.40 -14.20
C ARG A 73 -6.16 0.20 -15.61
N TYR A 74 -4.96 0.62 -15.98
CA TYR A 74 -4.74 1.40 -17.21
C TYR A 74 -3.78 0.72 -18.20
N SER A 75 -3.16 -0.39 -17.83
CA SER A 75 -2.08 -1.05 -18.59
C SER A 75 -0.94 -0.10 -18.98
N ARG A 76 -0.69 0.92 -18.14
CA ARG A 76 0.29 1.99 -18.41
C ARG A 76 0.80 2.58 -17.10
N LEU A 77 1.99 3.19 -17.20
CA LEU A 77 2.49 4.13 -16.21
C LEU A 77 2.54 5.55 -16.79
N PRO A 78 2.53 6.60 -15.94
CA PRO A 78 2.77 7.97 -16.35
C PRO A 78 4.16 8.14 -16.97
N GLN A 79 4.35 9.18 -17.77
CA GLN A 79 5.69 9.51 -18.29
C GLN A 79 6.61 10.07 -17.22
N ILE A 80 6.04 10.90 -16.34
CA ILE A 80 6.76 11.58 -15.26
C ILE A 80 5.98 11.34 -13.98
N ILE A 81 6.68 10.86 -12.97
CA ILE A 81 6.17 10.80 -11.60
C ILE A 81 6.90 11.86 -10.79
N VAL A 82 6.11 12.70 -10.11
CA VAL A 82 6.60 13.74 -9.22
C VAL A 82 6.30 13.33 -7.80
N THR A 83 7.32 13.31 -6.95
CA THR A 83 7.23 12.99 -5.53
C THR A 83 7.80 14.11 -4.69
N ASP A 84 7.56 14.11 -3.39
CA ASP A 84 8.34 14.93 -2.48
C ASP A 84 9.79 14.38 -2.34
N ASN A 85 10.58 14.98 -1.45
CA ASN A 85 11.97 14.57 -1.20
C ASN A 85 12.08 13.53 -0.07
N GLY A 86 10.99 12.78 0.20
CA GLY A 86 10.99 11.73 1.21
C GLY A 86 11.99 10.61 0.89
N LYS A 87 12.57 10.01 1.92
CA LYS A 87 13.57 8.93 1.78
C LYS A 87 13.00 7.69 1.07
N GLU A 88 11.70 7.48 1.13
CA GLU A 88 10.96 6.41 0.48
C GLU A 88 11.05 6.43 -1.03
N PHE A 89 11.25 7.61 -1.62
CA PHE A 89 11.35 7.81 -3.06
C PHE A 89 12.78 7.68 -3.60
N HIS A 90 13.79 7.60 -2.72
CA HIS A 90 15.20 7.39 -3.06
C HIS A 90 15.62 5.91 -3.01
N SER A 91 14.66 5.01 -3.21
CA SER A 91 14.97 3.58 -3.29
C SER A 91 15.47 3.20 -4.67
N THR A 92 16.67 2.66 -4.76
CA THR A 92 17.25 2.14 -6.02
C THR A 92 16.30 1.17 -6.73
N TYR A 93 15.55 0.39 -5.96
CA TYR A 93 14.58 -0.55 -6.52
C TYR A 93 13.40 0.17 -7.19
N PHE A 94 12.86 1.21 -6.56
CA PHE A 94 11.79 2.03 -7.12
C PHE A 94 12.25 2.78 -8.36
N GLU A 95 13.43 3.39 -8.31
CA GLU A 95 14.05 4.09 -9.45
C GLU A 95 14.33 3.15 -10.62
N SER A 96 14.86 1.95 -10.35
CA SER A 96 15.14 0.94 -11.39
C SER A 96 13.86 0.44 -12.06
N LEU A 97 12.77 0.27 -11.30
CA LEU A 97 11.49 -0.12 -11.87
C LEU A 97 10.94 0.97 -12.79
N LEU A 98 10.98 2.22 -12.36
CA LEU A 98 10.53 3.35 -13.18
C LEU A 98 11.35 3.48 -14.46
N ALA A 99 12.67 3.33 -14.35
CA ALA A 99 13.57 3.34 -15.50
C ALA A 99 13.27 2.21 -16.49
N LEU A 100 13.00 0.99 -16.00
CA LEU A 100 12.61 -0.15 -16.83
C LEU A 100 11.37 0.14 -17.69
N PHE A 101 10.40 0.88 -17.14
CA PHE A 101 9.20 1.28 -17.85
C PHE A 101 9.28 2.69 -18.46
N GLU A 102 10.51 3.23 -18.61
CA GLU A 102 10.76 4.56 -19.18
C GLU A 102 9.94 5.68 -18.53
N CYS A 103 9.67 5.56 -17.25
CA CYS A 103 9.02 6.56 -16.44
C CYS A 103 10.06 7.41 -15.71
N THR A 104 10.02 8.73 -15.91
CA THR A 104 10.97 9.65 -15.27
C THR A 104 10.50 10.01 -13.86
N LEU A 105 11.35 9.77 -12.87
CA LEU A 105 11.15 10.26 -11.51
C LEU A 105 11.69 11.68 -11.35
N LYS A 106 10.88 12.57 -10.79
CA LYS A 106 11.26 13.93 -10.41
C LYS A 106 10.92 14.19 -8.96
N HIS A 107 11.85 14.77 -8.22
CA HIS A 107 11.62 15.21 -6.85
C HIS A 107 11.22 16.68 -6.83
N ARG A 108 10.28 17.05 -5.97
CA ARG A 108 9.88 18.44 -5.77
C ARG A 108 11.04 19.21 -5.14
N PRO A 109 11.32 20.45 -5.59
CA PRO A 109 12.29 21.28 -4.92
C PRO A 109 11.90 21.52 -3.45
N PRO A 110 12.85 21.53 -2.52
CA PRO A 110 12.60 21.87 -1.13
C PRO A 110 11.89 23.24 -1.03
N ALA A 111 10.97 23.38 -0.08
CA ALA A 111 10.21 24.62 0.21
C ALA A 111 9.30 25.13 -0.95
N ALA A 112 9.06 24.35 -1.99
CA ALA A 112 8.18 24.73 -3.08
C ALA A 112 6.73 24.21 -2.86
N SER A 113 6.02 24.75 -1.85
CA SER A 113 4.65 24.34 -1.47
C SER A 113 3.63 24.40 -2.63
N ARG A 114 3.86 25.24 -3.63
CA ARG A 114 2.98 25.33 -4.82
C ARG A 114 2.96 24.07 -5.69
N PHE A 115 3.95 23.18 -5.56
CA PHE A 115 4.01 21.91 -6.31
C PHE A 115 3.20 20.79 -5.63
N SER A 116 2.91 20.88 -4.32
CA SER A 116 2.10 19.91 -3.58
C SER A 116 0.59 20.16 -3.67
N GLY A 117 0.18 21.31 -4.18
CA GLY A 117 -1.21 21.77 -4.16
C GLY A 117 -2.23 20.85 -4.84
N VAL A 118 -1.81 19.90 -5.70
CA VAL A 118 -2.72 18.89 -6.29
C VAL A 118 -3.07 17.85 -5.24
N CYS A 119 -2.06 17.22 -4.62
CA CYS A 119 -2.28 16.18 -3.61
C CYS A 119 -2.83 16.74 -2.30
N GLU A 120 -2.33 17.89 -1.83
CA GLU A 120 -2.82 18.52 -0.59
C GLU A 120 -4.32 18.84 -0.67
N ARG A 121 -4.78 19.39 -1.80
CA ARG A 121 -6.21 19.65 -2.03
C ARG A 121 -7.01 18.36 -2.12
N LEU A 122 -6.48 17.33 -2.79
CA LEU A 122 -7.12 16.02 -2.86
C LEU A 122 -7.27 15.40 -1.47
N PHE A 123 -6.24 15.49 -0.62
CA PHE A 123 -6.31 14.98 0.75
C PHE A 123 -7.36 15.73 1.59
N GLY A 124 -7.45 17.05 1.43
CA GLY A 124 -8.53 17.85 2.01
C GLY A 124 -9.90 17.39 1.54
N THR A 125 -10.07 17.18 0.25
CA THR A 125 -11.32 16.68 -0.37
C THR A 125 -11.66 15.27 0.13
N ALA A 126 -10.71 14.35 0.14
CA ALA A 126 -10.90 12.99 0.65
C ALA A 126 -11.32 12.98 2.12
N ASN A 127 -10.72 13.83 2.95
CA ASN A 127 -11.12 13.96 4.35
C ASN A 127 -12.53 14.53 4.49
N THR A 128 -12.87 15.62 3.80
CA THR A 128 -14.15 16.33 3.96
C THR A 128 -15.32 15.59 3.32
N GLN A 129 -15.13 15.02 2.14
CA GLN A 129 -16.20 14.34 1.40
C GLN A 129 -16.39 12.89 1.80
N PHE A 130 -15.33 12.22 2.28
CA PHE A 130 -15.37 10.80 2.60
C PHE A 130 -15.09 10.52 4.08
N VAL A 131 -13.86 10.75 4.57
CA VAL A 131 -13.40 10.25 5.88
C VAL A 131 -14.22 10.82 7.04
N TYR A 132 -14.53 12.12 7.02
CA TYR A 132 -15.25 12.79 8.13
C TYR A 132 -16.71 12.36 8.24
N ASN A 133 -17.27 11.71 7.23
CA ASN A 133 -18.62 11.13 7.26
C ASN A 133 -18.64 9.72 7.86
N LEU A 134 -17.48 9.13 8.16
CA LEU A 134 -17.37 7.78 8.69
C LEU A 134 -17.28 7.76 10.22
N ALA A 135 -17.88 6.75 10.85
CA ALA A 135 -17.71 6.52 12.28
C ALA A 135 -16.23 6.22 12.62
N GLY A 136 -15.75 6.71 13.77
CA GLY A 136 -14.36 6.56 14.17
C GLY A 136 -13.40 7.56 13.53
N ASN A 137 -13.91 8.57 12.78
CA ASN A 137 -13.06 9.67 12.30
C ASN A 137 -12.49 10.46 13.47
N THR A 138 -11.28 11.00 13.27
CA THR A 138 -10.53 11.69 14.33
C THR A 138 -10.69 13.21 14.29
N GLN A 139 -11.64 13.75 13.52
CA GLN A 139 -11.88 15.20 13.44
C GLN A 139 -12.16 15.82 14.81
N ILE A 140 -12.92 15.11 15.65
CA ILE A 140 -13.28 15.56 17.00
C ILE A 140 -12.05 15.71 17.92
N THR A 141 -10.94 15.02 17.66
CA THR A 141 -9.72 15.13 18.45
C THR A 141 -9.06 16.50 18.33
N LYS A 142 -9.40 17.26 17.29
CA LYS A 142 -8.97 18.66 17.13
C LYS A 142 -9.60 19.58 18.18
N LYS A 143 -10.71 19.15 18.82
CA LYS A 143 -11.42 19.85 19.88
C LYS A 143 -11.44 18.98 21.15
N VAL A 144 -10.32 18.88 21.82
CA VAL A 144 -10.11 17.98 22.99
C VAL A 144 -11.20 18.13 24.07
N ARG A 145 -11.73 19.34 24.26
CA ARG A 145 -12.83 19.61 25.22
C ARG A 145 -14.16 18.90 24.90
N LEU A 146 -14.35 18.44 23.66
CA LEU A 146 -15.55 17.71 23.22
C LEU A 146 -15.38 16.20 23.28
N MET A 147 -14.18 15.71 23.60
CA MET A 147 -13.93 14.27 23.74
C MET A 147 -14.47 13.79 25.08
N THR A 148 -15.35 12.81 25.02
CA THR A 148 -15.86 12.07 26.18
C THR A 148 -15.52 10.60 26.01
N LYS A 149 -15.77 9.79 27.05
CA LYS A 149 -15.56 8.33 26.96
C LYS A 149 -16.40 7.70 25.86
N THR A 150 -17.62 8.23 25.61
CA THR A 150 -18.55 7.77 24.57
C THR A 150 -18.25 8.35 23.19
N VAL A 151 -17.62 9.53 23.11
CA VAL A 151 -17.32 10.26 21.87
C VAL A 151 -15.81 10.19 21.56
N ASN A 152 -15.21 9.04 21.82
CA ASN A 152 -13.80 8.79 21.51
C ASN A 152 -13.70 8.03 20.16
N PRO A 153 -12.95 8.53 19.16
CA PRO A 153 -12.80 7.86 17.87
C PRO A 153 -12.41 6.39 17.96
N LYS A 154 -11.59 6.03 18.94
CA LYS A 154 -11.19 4.63 19.17
C LYS A 154 -12.35 3.75 19.57
N ASN A 155 -13.30 4.26 20.36
CA ASN A 155 -14.49 3.53 20.78
C ASN A 155 -15.55 3.48 19.66
N LEU A 156 -15.50 4.44 18.73
CA LEU A 156 -16.38 4.53 17.57
C LEU A 156 -15.78 3.86 16.32
N ALA A 157 -14.58 3.29 16.42
CA ALA A 157 -13.94 2.60 15.32
C ALA A 157 -14.70 1.31 15.01
N ILE A 158 -15.26 1.21 13.81
CA ILE A 158 -15.98 0.02 13.31
C ILE A 158 -15.41 -0.50 11.99
N TRP A 159 -14.60 0.31 11.32
CA TRP A 159 -14.06 -0.02 10.02
C TRP A 159 -12.82 -0.90 10.11
N THR A 160 -12.76 -1.90 9.26
CA THR A 160 -11.53 -2.68 8.98
C THR A 160 -10.77 -2.06 7.82
N LEU A 161 -9.49 -2.43 7.66
CA LEU A 161 -8.67 -1.93 6.54
C LEU A 161 -9.29 -2.28 5.18
N GLY A 162 -9.77 -3.52 5.03
CA GLY A 162 -10.37 -4.00 3.78
C GLY A 162 -11.66 -3.27 3.41
N LEU A 163 -12.57 -3.10 4.38
CA LEU A 163 -13.80 -2.35 4.16
C LEU A 163 -13.52 -0.89 3.83
N LEU A 164 -12.65 -0.22 4.60
CA LEU A 164 -12.30 1.16 4.32
C LEU A 164 -11.69 1.29 2.93
N TYR A 165 -10.82 0.34 2.51
CA TYR A 165 -10.23 0.35 1.18
C TYR A 165 -11.27 0.22 0.08
N LEU A 166 -12.25 -0.68 0.24
CA LEU A 166 -13.33 -0.87 -0.72
C LEU A 166 -14.13 0.42 -0.93
N TYR A 167 -14.60 1.04 0.16
CA TYR A 167 -15.39 2.27 0.09
C TYR A 167 -14.56 3.49 -0.36
N LEU A 168 -13.26 3.54 0.00
CA LEU A 168 -12.35 4.58 -0.50
C LEU A 168 -12.14 4.45 -2.01
N CYS A 169 -12.05 3.23 -2.53
CA CYS A 169 -11.98 2.98 -3.97
C CYS A 169 -13.27 3.37 -4.68
N GLU A 170 -14.44 3.07 -4.10
CA GLU A 170 -15.73 3.48 -4.63
C GLU A 170 -15.83 5.01 -4.69
N TRP A 171 -15.50 5.71 -3.60
CA TRP A 171 -15.45 7.16 -3.58
C TRP A 171 -14.47 7.71 -4.63
N ALA A 172 -13.24 7.20 -4.67
CA ALA A 172 -12.18 7.74 -5.52
C ALA A 172 -12.43 7.52 -7.02
N TYR A 173 -13.00 6.37 -7.36
CA TYR A 173 -13.10 5.92 -8.76
C TYR A 173 -14.51 6.06 -9.35
N SER A 174 -15.51 6.34 -8.53
CA SER A 174 -16.88 6.54 -8.97
C SER A 174 -17.36 7.95 -8.60
N GLU A 175 -17.44 8.30 -7.31
CA GLU A 175 -18.01 9.59 -6.90
C GLU A 175 -17.10 10.77 -7.25
N TYR A 176 -15.84 10.76 -6.77
CA TYR A 176 -14.89 11.84 -7.07
C TYR A 176 -14.58 11.95 -8.56
N ASP A 177 -14.44 10.82 -9.25
CA ASP A 177 -14.06 10.75 -10.66
C ASP A 177 -15.12 11.37 -11.61
N THR A 178 -16.39 11.36 -11.20
CA THR A 178 -17.53 11.87 -11.97
C THR A 178 -18.07 13.21 -11.49
N THR A 179 -17.66 13.67 -10.31
CA THR A 179 -18.07 14.97 -9.76
C THR A 179 -17.27 16.09 -10.42
N GLU A 180 -17.94 17.19 -10.77
CA GLU A 180 -17.26 18.38 -11.31
C GLU A 180 -16.18 18.91 -10.38
N HIS A 181 -14.96 19.03 -10.89
CA HIS A 181 -13.83 19.56 -10.15
C HIS A 181 -13.72 21.07 -10.36
N PRO A 182 -13.79 21.92 -9.32
CA PRO A 182 -13.87 23.38 -9.45
C PRO A 182 -12.76 24.04 -10.30
N ALA A 183 -11.54 23.45 -10.27
CA ALA A 183 -10.42 23.98 -11.04
C ALA A 183 -10.42 23.56 -12.51
N LEU A 184 -11.28 22.64 -12.92
CA LEU A 184 -11.37 22.11 -14.29
C LEU A 184 -12.66 22.56 -14.99
N GLY A 185 -13.74 22.85 -14.25
CA GLY A 185 -15.07 23.09 -14.78
C GLY A 185 -15.69 21.83 -15.44
N MET A 186 -15.14 20.65 -15.12
CA MET A 186 -15.63 19.36 -15.59
C MET A 186 -15.17 18.25 -14.63
N SER A 187 -15.66 17.03 -14.79
CA SER A 187 -15.23 15.91 -13.97
C SER A 187 -13.78 15.47 -14.28
N PRO A 188 -13.06 14.87 -13.32
CA PRO A 188 -11.73 14.30 -13.57
C PRO A 188 -11.74 13.26 -14.69
N SER A 189 -12.77 12.45 -14.78
CA SER A 189 -12.95 11.44 -15.83
C SER A 189 -13.12 12.07 -17.21
N ASP A 190 -13.91 13.13 -17.34
CA ASP A 190 -14.10 13.84 -18.60
C ASP A 190 -12.83 14.54 -19.05
N ALA A 191 -12.14 15.24 -18.14
CA ALA A 191 -10.85 15.86 -18.42
C ALA A 191 -9.81 14.86 -18.89
N PHE A 192 -9.75 13.69 -18.22
CA PHE A 192 -8.85 12.60 -18.59
C PHE A 192 -9.14 12.08 -19.99
N ASN A 193 -10.41 11.79 -20.30
CA ASN A 193 -10.84 11.25 -21.57
C ASN A 193 -10.65 12.28 -22.73
N GLN A 194 -10.93 13.55 -22.48
CA GLN A 194 -10.64 14.63 -23.44
C GLN A 194 -9.14 14.75 -23.72
N GLY A 195 -8.30 14.65 -22.68
CA GLY A 195 -6.84 14.65 -22.84
C GLY A 195 -6.36 13.50 -23.73
N ILE A 196 -6.91 12.29 -23.52
CA ILE A 196 -6.61 11.14 -24.36
C ILE A 196 -7.14 11.31 -25.79
N ALA A 197 -8.36 11.78 -25.97
CA ALA A 197 -8.94 12.00 -27.30
C ALA A 197 -8.14 13.02 -28.11
N LYS A 198 -7.68 14.09 -27.46
CA LYS A 198 -6.93 15.18 -28.11
C LYS A 198 -5.49 14.81 -28.44
N TYR A 199 -4.80 14.13 -27.54
CA TYR A 199 -3.35 13.91 -27.64
C TYR A 199 -2.97 12.46 -27.91
N GLY A 200 -3.93 11.55 -27.87
CA GLY A 200 -3.71 10.10 -28.03
C GLY A 200 -3.03 9.44 -26.85
N LEU A 201 -2.98 8.12 -26.91
CA LEU A 201 -2.21 7.28 -26.00
C LEU A 201 -0.93 6.81 -26.71
N ARG A 202 0.20 6.78 -25.99
CA ARG A 202 1.42 6.21 -26.51
C ARG A 202 1.33 4.69 -26.52
N THR A 203 1.01 4.10 -27.64
CA THR A 203 0.79 2.64 -27.80
C THR A 203 2.02 1.80 -27.45
N HIS A 204 3.22 2.29 -27.71
CA HIS A 204 4.48 1.61 -27.44
C HIS A 204 4.80 1.49 -25.93
N ARG A 205 3.99 2.08 -25.06
CA ARG A 205 4.14 2.01 -23.60
C ARG A 205 3.02 1.23 -22.93
N LEU A 206 2.39 0.31 -23.65
CA LEU A 206 1.51 -0.67 -23.05
C LEU A 206 2.33 -1.62 -22.20
N ILE A 207 1.93 -1.77 -20.93
CA ILE A 207 2.55 -2.67 -19.97
C ILE A 207 1.54 -3.79 -19.73
N PRO A 208 1.80 -5.01 -20.20
CA PRO A 208 0.90 -6.13 -19.97
C PRO A 208 0.84 -6.45 -18.48
N TRP A 209 -0.35 -6.73 -17.98
CA TRP A 209 -0.55 -7.22 -16.62
C TRP A 209 -0.31 -8.72 -16.59
N ASP A 210 0.95 -9.13 -16.69
CA ASP A 210 1.36 -10.51 -16.62
C ASP A 210 1.88 -10.91 -15.22
N GLU A 211 2.19 -12.20 -15.06
CA GLU A 211 2.68 -12.72 -13.80
C GLU A 211 4.05 -12.15 -13.41
N ASN A 212 4.91 -11.91 -14.39
CA ASN A 212 6.24 -11.33 -14.14
C ASN A 212 6.10 -9.91 -13.58
N LEU A 213 5.28 -9.06 -14.21
CA LEU A 213 5.04 -7.72 -13.71
C LEU A 213 4.38 -7.76 -12.33
N ARG A 214 3.41 -8.68 -12.14
CA ARG A 214 2.73 -8.86 -10.86
C ARG A 214 3.72 -9.17 -9.75
N ILE A 215 4.69 -10.04 -9.99
CA ILE A 215 5.72 -10.41 -9.01
C ILE A 215 6.77 -9.30 -8.86
N LEU A 216 7.25 -8.71 -9.95
CA LEU A 216 8.25 -7.64 -9.93
C LEU A 216 7.79 -6.40 -9.18
N THR A 217 6.50 -6.09 -9.22
CA THR A 217 5.92 -4.93 -8.50
C THR A 217 5.60 -5.22 -7.03
N LEU A 218 5.74 -6.45 -6.55
CA LEU A 218 5.59 -6.78 -5.13
C LEU A 218 6.80 -6.30 -4.32
N PRO A 219 6.58 -5.87 -3.07
CA PRO A 219 7.65 -5.49 -2.17
C PRO A 219 8.56 -6.67 -1.79
N THR A 220 9.76 -6.33 -1.32
CA THR A 220 10.71 -7.26 -0.74
C THR A 220 11.08 -6.85 0.68
N THR A 221 11.80 -7.70 1.40
CA THR A 221 12.36 -7.37 2.72
C THR A 221 13.57 -6.45 2.56
N GLN A 222 14.05 -5.90 3.68
CA GLN A 222 15.20 -4.99 3.68
C GLN A 222 16.48 -5.65 3.12
N SER A 223 16.69 -6.93 3.40
CA SER A 223 17.82 -7.70 2.85
C SER A 223 17.66 -8.15 1.41
N GLN A 224 16.46 -8.01 0.82
CA GLN A 224 16.08 -8.43 -0.53
C GLN A 224 16.23 -9.93 -0.81
N LYS A 225 17.06 -10.64 -0.06
CA LYS A 225 17.33 -12.07 -0.18
C LYS A 225 17.20 -12.75 1.18
N VAL A 226 16.77 -14.00 1.15
CA VAL A 226 16.67 -14.85 2.33
C VAL A 226 17.34 -16.20 2.07
N LYS A 227 17.84 -16.83 3.13
CA LYS A 227 18.47 -18.13 3.07
C LYS A 227 17.42 -19.22 2.97
N VAL A 228 17.60 -20.17 2.06
CA VAL A 228 16.72 -21.34 1.93
C VAL A 228 17.08 -22.39 2.97
N HIS A 229 16.09 -22.79 3.79
CA HIS A 229 16.21 -23.92 4.71
C HIS A 229 15.56 -25.17 4.07
N PRO A 230 16.22 -26.36 4.09
CA PRO A 230 15.73 -27.53 3.37
C PRO A 230 14.35 -28.02 3.84
N VAL A 231 14.02 -27.87 5.09
CA VAL A 231 12.74 -28.34 5.68
C VAL A 231 11.72 -27.20 5.82
N GLN A 232 12.17 -26.02 6.25
CA GLN A 232 11.29 -24.91 6.57
C GLN A 232 11.09 -23.93 5.40
N GLY A 233 11.87 -24.08 4.32
CA GLY A 233 11.81 -23.19 3.16
C GLY A 233 12.45 -21.83 3.43
N ILE A 234 11.77 -20.75 3.08
CA ILE A 234 12.22 -19.37 3.31
C ILE A 234 11.44 -18.74 4.46
N GLN A 235 12.08 -17.84 5.22
CA GLN A 235 11.45 -17.13 6.32
C GLN A 235 11.34 -15.62 5.98
N ILE A 236 10.13 -15.08 6.07
CA ILE A 236 9.85 -13.66 5.90
C ILE A 236 9.10 -13.18 7.15
N ARG A 237 9.70 -12.25 7.91
CA ARG A 237 9.11 -11.66 9.13
C ARG A 237 8.58 -12.69 10.14
N GLY A 238 9.29 -13.79 10.32
CA GLY A 238 8.93 -14.85 11.26
C GLY A 238 7.96 -15.90 10.73
N ILE A 239 7.45 -15.74 9.51
CA ILE A 239 6.58 -16.72 8.85
C ILE A 239 7.41 -17.56 7.88
N HIS A 240 7.21 -18.86 7.90
CA HIS A 240 7.84 -19.79 6.98
C HIS A 240 6.97 -20.02 5.75
N TYR A 241 7.61 -20.01 4.57
CA TYR A 241 6.97 -20.26 3.29
C TYR A 241 7.71 -21.40 2.58
N TRP A 242 6.97 -22.32 2.03
CA TRP A 242 7.53 -23.52 1.46
C TRP A 242 7.06 -23.77 0.02
N ASN A 243 7.96 -24.34 -0.79
CA ASN A 243 7.68 -24.84 -2.13
C ASN A 243 8.46 -26.15 -2.36
N SER A 244 7.92 -27.06 -3.15
CA SER A 244 8.56 -28.36 -3.44
C SER A 244 9.95 -28.23 -4.07
N ALA A 245 10.24 -27.15 -4.79
CA ALA A 245 11.56 -26.86 -5.34
C ALA A 245 12.66 -26.76 -4.27
N PHE A 246 12.31 -26.44 -3.02
CA PHE A 246 13.27 -26.38 -1.91
C PHE A 246 13.79 -27.74 -1.44
N ARG A 247 13.24 -28.84 -1.96
CA ARG A 247 13.80 -30.20 -1.72
C ARG A 247 15.12 -30.44 -2.44
N ASP A 248 15.43 -29.61 -3.44
CA ASP A 248 16.65 -29.76 -4.21
C ASP A 248 17.89 -29.39 -3.39
N PRO A 249 18.83 -30.32 -3.18
CA PRO A 249 20.04 -30.05 -2.41
C PRO A 249 20.90 -28.91 -2.95
N SER A 250 20.84 -28.62 -4.25
CA SER A 250 21.66 -27.57 -4.88
C SER A 250 21.32 -26.16 -4.43
N ILE A 251 20.11 -25.95 -3.92
CA ILE A 251 19.67 -24.63 -3.41
C ILE A 251 19.66 -24.55 -1.88
N HIS A 252 19.95 -25.65 -1.18
CA HIS A 252 20.03 -25.63 0.28
C HIS A 252 21.08 -24.64 0.75
N LYS A 253 20.73 -23.82 1.75
CA LYS A 253 21.60 -22.81 2.35
C LYS A 253 22.01 -21.68 1.38
N THR A 254 21.51 -21.64 0.14
CA THR A 254 21.71 -20.51 -0.77
C THR A 254 20.81 -19.35 -0.42
N TYR A 255 21.15 -18.16 -0.93
CA TYR A 255 20.33 -16.95 -0.76
C TYR A 255 19.52 -16.70 -2.03
N VAL A 256 18.19 -16.65 -1.90
CA VAL A 256 17.25 -16.38 -3.01
C VAL A 256 16.58 -15.03 -2.84
N ALA A 257 16.36 -14.31 -3.94
CA ALA A 257 15.56 -13.10 -3.92
C ALA A 257 14.09 -13.45 -3.63
N ILE A 258 13.40 -12.57 -2.89
CA ILE A 258 12.02 -12.80 -2.47
C ILE A 258 11.12 -11.62 -2.79
N ARG A 259 9.83 -11.93 -2.95
CA ARG A 259 8.71 -10.97 -3.01
C ARG A 259 7.56 -11.49 -2.16
N TYR A 260 6.76 -10.60 -1.58
CA TYR A 260 5.56 -10.98 -0.84
C TYR A 260 4.43 -9.98 -1.10
N ASP A 261 3.18 -10.44 -0.97
CA ASP A 261 2.01 -9.58 -1.15
C ASP A 261 1.57 -9.05 0.22
N PRO A 262 1.59 -7.71 0.47
CA PRO A 262 1.11 -7.15 1.72
C PRO A 262 -0.38 -7.35 1.98
N PHE A 263 -1.16 -7.60 0.93
CA PHE A 263 -2.60 -7.89 1.04
C PHE A 263 -2.91 -9.37 1.24
N ASP A 264 -1.98 -10.26 0.89
CA ASP A 264 -2.12 -11.70 1.07
C ASP A 264 -0.80 -12.32 1.51
N ILE A 265 -0.54 -12.30 2.80
CA ILE A 265 0.68 -12.89 3.37
C ILE A 265 0.65 -14.42 3.45
N GLY A 266 -0.42 -15.06 2.99
CA GLY A 266 -0.45 -16.51 2.78
C GLY A 266 0.57 -16.96 1.74
N ILE A 267 0.94 -16.07 0.81
CA ILE A 267 1.78 -16.36 -0.36
C ILE A 267 3.01 -15.46 -0.38
N ALA A 268 4.15 -16.04 -0.76
CA ALA A 268 5.37 -15.34 -1.10
C ALA A 268 5.99 -15.92 -2.37
N TYR A 269 6.91 -15.20 -2.99
CA TYR A 269 7.62 -15.66 -4.18
C TYR A 269 9.11 -15.69 -3.92
N ALA A 270 9.78 -16.75 -4.38
CA ALA A 270 11.23 -16.90 -4.35
C ALA A 270 11.78 -17.05 -5.77
N TYR A 271 12.92 -16.42 -6.04
CA TYR A 271 13.58 -16.52 -7.33
C TYR A 271 14.59 -17.68 -7.32
N VAL A 272 14.23 -18.77 -7.98
CA VAL A 272 15.01 -20.00 -7.99
C VAL A 272 15.28 -20.43 -9.44
N ARG A 273 16.53 -20.70 -9.79
CA ARG A 273 16.93 -21.18 -11.12
C ARG A 273 16.39 -20.35 -12.30
N GLY A 274 16.40 -19.04 -12.16
CA GLY A 274 15.99 -18.13 -13.25
C GLY A 274 14.49 -17.88 -13.33
N GLN A 275 13.67 -18.38 -12.41
CA GLN A 275 12.21 -18.16 -12.39
C GLN A 275 11.69 -17.87 -10.99
N TRP A 276 10.58 -17.15 -10.92
CA TRP A 276 9.83 -16.96 -9.69
C TRP A 276 8.96 -18.17 -9.41
N ILE A 277 9.06 -18.70 -8.19
CA ILE A 277 8.20 -19.79 -7.71
C ILE A 277 7.33 -19.28 -6.57
N GLU A 278 6.06 -19.69 -6.57
CA GLU A 278 5.13 -19.39 -5.50
C GLU A 278 5.41 -20.27 -4.29
N CYS A 279 5.49 -19.66 -3.11
CA CYS A 279 5.73 -20.34 -1.85
C CYS A 279 4.55 -20.08 -0.91
N ILE A 280 4.00 -21.12 -0.34
CA ILE A 280 2.82 -21.08 0.53
C ILE A 280 3.27 -21.07 1.99
N SER A 281 2.65 -20.23 2.82
CA SER A 281 2.93 -20.18 4.25
C SER A 281 2.42 -21.44 4.96
N GLU A 282 3.07 -21.81 6.06
CA GLU A 282 2.63 -22.90 6.94
C GLU A 282 1.20 -22.68 7.50
N TYR A 283 0.72 -21.45 7.49
CA TYR A 283 -0.61 -21.04 7.94
C TYR A 283 -1.49 -20.52 6.80
N TYR A 284 -1.26 -20.96 5.58
CA TYR A 284 -1.94 -20.43 4.40
C TYR A 284 -3.46 -20.30 4.56
N ALA A 285 -4.12 -21.35 5.07
CA ALA A 285 -5.57 -21.36 5.27
C ALA A 285 -6.04 -20.28 6.28
N ALA A 286 -5.19 -19.98 7.28
CA ALA A 286 -5.48 -18.97 8.29
C ALA A 286 -5.12 -17.55 7.83
N PHE A 287 -4.20 -17.39 6.86
CA PHE A 287 -3.62 -16.10 6.47
C PHE A 287 -4.09 -15.61 5.11
N LYS A 288 -4.71 -16.45 4.32
CA LYS A 288 -5.23 -16.06 3.01
C LYS A 288 -6.14 -14.84 3.11
N GLY A 289 -5.81 -13.79 2.36
CA GLY A 289 -6.56 -12.53 2.33
C GLY A 289 -6.43 -11.67 3.58
N ARG A 290 -5.44 -11.89 4.46
CA ARG A 290 -5.20 -11.07 5.66
C ARG A 290 -4.00 -10.14 5.47
N SER A 291 -4.13 -8.93 5.99
CA SER A 291 -3.04 -7.97 5.96
C SER A 291 -1.91 -8.35 6.92
N GLU A 292 -0.68 -7.99 6.56
CA GLU A 292 0.53 -8.21 7.33
C GLU A 292 0.40 -7.73 8.79
N LYS A 293 -0.20 -6.57 9.02
CA LYS A 293 -0.34 -6.02 10.37
C LYS A 293 -1.34 -6.78 11.23
N GLU A 294 -2.44 -7.26 10.67
CA GLU A 294 -3.41 -8.08 11.40
C GLU A 294 -2.75 -9.36 11.93
N ILE A 295 -1.91 -9.98 11.11
CA ILE A 295 -1.20 -11.20 11.48
C ILE A 295 -0.08 -10.93 12.48
N TRP A 296 0.66 -9.84 12.30
CA TRP A 296 1.69 -9.44 13.28
C TRP A 296 1.07 -9.22 14.67
N LEU A 297 -0.08 -8.56 14.75
CA LEU A 297 -0.80 -8.37 16.01
C LEU A 297 -1.28 -9.68 16.61
N ALA A 298 -1.88 -10.57 15.80
CA ALA A 298 -2.31 -11.88 16.25
C ALA A 298 -1.13 -12.72 16.75
N THR A 299 0.00 -12.70 16.06
CA THR A 299 1.23 -13.41 16.46
C THR A 299 1.82 -12.84 17.74
N THR A 300 1.87 -11.53 17.90
CA THR A 300 2.36 -10.84 19.10
C THR A 300 1.49 -11.17 20.32
N GLU A 301 0.17 -11.19 20.14
CA GLU A 301 -0.78 -11.54 21.20
C GLU A 301 -0.63 -13.02 21.62
N LEU A 302 -0.46 -13.93 20.67
CA LEU A 302 -0.20 -15.34 20.94
C LEU A 302 1.12 -15.55 21.69
N GLN A 303 2.17 -14.80 21.32
CA GLN A 303 3.45 -14.85 22.03
C GLN A 303 3.32 -14.33 23.46
N LYS A 304 2.61 -13.23 23.69
CA LYS A 304 2.32 -12.71 25.04
C LYS A 304 1.58 -13.73 25.89
N ARG A 305 0.55 -14.37 25.35
CA ARG A 305 -0.21 -15.41 26.05
C ARG A 305 0.65 -16.61 26.41
N LYS A 306 1.51 -17.07 25.48
CA LYS A 306 2.47 -18.15 25.75
C LYS A 306 3.47 -17.76 26.85
N THR A 307 3.99 -16.53 26.85
CA THR A 307 4.94 -16.04 27.85
C THR A 307 4.28 -15.92 29.21
N ASN A 308 3.06 -15.37 29.28
CA ASN A 308 2.31 -15.26 30.54
C ASN A 308 1.97 -16.65 31.11
N HIS A 309 1.53 -17.57 30.27
CA HIS A 309 1.25 -18.96 30.69
C HIS A 309 2.51 -19.67 31.20
N HIS A 310 3.67 -19.44 30.57
CA HIS A 310 4.94 -19.97 31.02
C HIS A 310 5.43 -19.36 32.36
N GLN A 311 5.13 -18.07 32.60
CA GLN A 311 5.42 -17.40 33.88
C GLN A 311 4.47 -17.90 34.98
N GLU A 312 3.19 -18.09 34.71
CA GLU A 312 2.25 -18.68 35.68
C GLU A 312 2.60 -20.11 36.05
N PHE A 313 3.05 -20.93 35.09
CA PHE A 313 3.58 -22.28 35.36
C PHE A 313 4.84 -22.25 36.23
N LYS A 314 5.77 -21.32 35.97
CA LYS A 314 6.98 -21.16 36.77
C LYS A 314 6.72 -20.67 38.22
N VAL A 315 5.69 -19.82 38.36
CA VAL A 315 5.26 -19.35 39.70
C VAL A 315 4.61 -20.49 40.49
N ARG A 316 3.73 -21.28 39.85
CA ARG A 316 3.12 -22.47 40.50
C ARG A 316 4.14 -23.56 40.82
N ALA A 317 5.16 -23.77 39.97
CA ALA A 317 6.22 -24.75 40.24
C ALA A 317 7.22 -24.34 41.35
N LYS A 318 7.21 -23.04 41.73
CA LYS A 318 8.05 -22.55 42.87
C LYS A 318 7.27 -22.49 44.19
N SER A 319 5.94 -22.68 44.16
CA SER A 319 5.08 -22.69 45.34
C SER A 319 4.77 -24.12 45.86
N HIS A 320 5.37 -25.13 45.28
CA HIS A 320 5.46 -26.50 45.72
C HIS A 320 6.93 -26.90 46.00
#